data_88ee55de1ad9944d86272a0ee3a91635
#
_entry.id   88ee55de1ad9944d86272a0ee3a91635
#
_cell.length_a   1.000
_cell.length_b   1.000
_cell.length_c   1.000
_cell.angle_alpha   90.00
_cell.angle_beta   90.00
_cell.angle_gamma   90.00
#
_symmetry.space_group_name_H-M   'P 1'
#
loop_
_entity.id
_entity.type
_entity.pdbx_description
1 polymer ?
#
loop_
_entity_poly.entity_id
_entity_poly.type
_entity_poly.pdbx_seq_one_letter_code
_entity_poly.pdbx_strand_id
1 'polypeptide(L)'
;MKNLELQKCILGPVYTNCYLLKNKETGELIIVDPADCPEKIEMKISRMNGKPVAILLTHGHFDHILAAQAVKEKYNIPIYACRQEEEMLREPSINMTVHYGQGCSIVPDVFLEDLDVIRPVSYTHLR
;
A
#
# COMPACT_ATOMS: atom_id res chain seq x y z
N MET A 1 17.21 10.61 7.51
CA MET A 1 15.85 10.37 8.02
C MET A 1 15.89 9.57 9.30
N LYS A 2 16.31 10.26 10.37
CA LYS A 2 16.55 9.61 11.68
C LYS A 2 15.30 9.01 12.29
N ASN A 3 14.12 9.60 12.00
CA ASN A 3 12.88 9.21 12.66
C ASN A 3 12.05 8.25 11.82
N LEU A 4 12.61 7.73 10.72
CA LEU A 4 11.89 6.81 9.85
C LEU A 4 12.54 5.44 9.90
N GLU A 5 11.70 4.42 9.97
CA GLU A 5 12.10 3.02 9.90
C GLU A 5 11.50 2.43 8.64
N LEU A 6 12.34 1.86 7.78
CA LEU A 6 11.92 1.21 6.55
C LEU A 6 12.15 -0.30 6.66
N GLN A 7 11.08 -1.08 6.49
CA GLN A 7 11.15 -2.53 6.42
C GLN A 7 10.53 -2.97 5.11
N LYS A 8 10.91 -4.14 4.62
CA LYS A 8 10.28 -4.68 3.42
C LYS A 8 9.86 -6.12 3.61
N CYS A 9 8.80 -6.52 2.90
CA CYS A 9 8.33 -7.89 2.78
C CYS A 9 8.39 -8.26 1.30
N ILE A 10 8.91 -9.43 0.98
CA ILE A 10 8.90 -9.92 -0.39
C ILE A 10 7.70 -10.84 -0.51
N LEU A 11 6.78 -10.49 -1.40
CA LEU A 11 5.45 -11.10 -1.44
C LEU A 11 5.05 -11.53 -2.83
N GLY A 12 4.18 -12.54 -2.88
CA GLY A 12 3.48 -12.93 -4.09
C GLY A 12 4.29 -13.76 -5.06
N PRO A 13 3.66 -14.10 -6.21
CA PRO A 13 4.23 -15.05 -7.15
C PRO A 13 5.48 -14.55 -7.88
N VAL A 14 5.71 -13.24 -7.92
CA VAL A 14 6.87 -12.67 -8.58
C VAL A 14 7.81 -11.94 -7.61
N TYR A 15 7.68 -12.23 -6.32
CA TYR A 15 8.57 -11.69 -5.27
C TYR A 15 8.61 -10.16 -5.24
N THR A 16 7.45 -9.55 -5.27
CA THR A 16 7.34 -8.08 -5.23
C THR A 16 7.67 -7.55 -3.85
N ASN A 17 8.40 -6.45 -3.80
CA ASN A 17 8.71 -5.77 -2.54
C ASN A 17 7.52 -4.94 -2.06
N CYS A 18 7.04 -5.25 -0.86
CA CYS A 18 6.10 -4.41 -0.13
C CYS A 18 6.91 -3.65 0.91
N TYR A 19 6.82 -2.33 0.91
CA TYR A 19 7.57 -1.51 1.86
C TYR A 19 6.67 -1.01 2.97
N LEU A 20 7.20 -1.03 4.19
CA LEU A 20 6.52 -0.51 5.37
C LEU A 20 7.39 0.62 5.92
N LEU A 21 6.86 1.83 5.85
CA LEU A 21 7.58 3.03 6.28
C LEU A 21 6.93 3.58 7.53
N LYS A 22 7.65 3.56 8.64
CA LYS A 22 7.13 3.94 9.95
C LYS A 22 7.80 5.20 10.46
N ASN A 23 7.00 6.11 11.00
CA ASN A 23 7.52 7.25 11.76
C ASN A 23 7.76 6.78 13.18
N LYS A 24 9.03 6.78 13.61
CA LYS A 24 9.39 6.25 14.93
C LYS A 24 8.85 7.08 16.07
N GLU A 25 8.60 8.36 15.87
CA GLU A 25 8.10 9.23 16.92
C GLU A 25 6.63 9.00 17.21
N THR A 26 5.83 8.79 16.15
CA THR A 26 4.37 8.65 16.29
C THR A 26 3.89 7.20 16.20
N GLY A 27 4.69 6.33 15.61
CA GLY A 27 4.29 4.95 15.32
C GLY A 27 3.49 4.81 14.04
N GLU A 28 3.17 5.90 13.37
CA GLU A 28 2.36 5.85 12.16
C GLU A 28 3.13 5.27 10.99
N LEU A 29 2.42 4.47 10.17
CA LEU A 29 3.04 3.65 9.18
C LEU A 29 2.28 3.72 7.86
N ILE A 30 3.02 3.84 6.76
CA ILE A 30 2.48 3.79 5.41
C ILE A 30 2.88 2.44 4.79
N ILE A 31 1.91 1.78 4.16
CA ILE A 31 2.12 0.51 3.47
C ILE A 31 2.23 0.81 1.98
N VAL A 32 3.36 0.44 1.37
CA VAL A 32 3.59 0.68 -0.05
C VAL A 32 3.52 -0.66 -0.79
N ASP A 33 2.64 -0.74 -1.76
CA ASP A 33 2.42 -1.91 -2.61
C ASP A 33 2.17 -3.19 -1.82
N PRO A 34 1.02 -3.31 -1.14
CA PRO A 34 0.64 -4.55 -0.46
C PRO A 34 0.31 -5.62 -1.50
N ALA A 35 1.35 -6.29 -1.96
CA ALA A 35 1.34 -7.13 -3.15
C ALA A 35 0.49 -8.39 -2.98
N ASP A 36 0.64 -9.08 -1.86
CA ASP A 36 -0.06 -10.34 -1.60
C ASP A 36 0.11 -10.71 -0.12
N CYS A 37 -0.46 -11.83 0.29
CA CYS A 37 -0.28 -12.39 1.64
C CYS A 37 -0.51 -11.35 2.75
N PRO A 38 -1.74 -10.85 2.90
CA PRO A 38 -2.01 -9.80 3.91
C PRO A 38 -1.59 -10.22 5.32
N GLU A 39 -1.63 -11.52 5.65
CA GLU A 39 -1.23 -12.01 6.96
C GLU A 39 0.25 -11.73 7.25
N LYS A 40 1.11 -11.83 6.25
CA LYS A 40 2.54 -11.54 6.41
C LYS A 40 2.77 -10.06 6.65
N ILE A 41 2.00 -9.22 5.96
CA ILE A 41 2.07 -7.77 6.14
C ILE A 41 1.63 -7.41 7.56
N GLU A 42 0.50 -7.98 8.01
CA GLU A 42 -0.03 -7.73 9.35
C GLU A 42 0.95 -8.14 10.44
N MET A 43 1.58 -9.30 10.26
CA MET A 43 2.58 -9.80 11.21
C MET A 43 3.76 -8.85 11.31
N LYS A 44 4.25 -8.36 10.18
CA LYS A 44 5.38 -7.43 10.15
C LYS A 44 5.03 -6.10 10.83
N ILE A 45 3.84 -5.58 10.55
CA ILE A 45 3.34 -4.36 11.17
C ILE A 45 3.29 -4.50 12.69
N SER A 46 2.79 -5.64 13.16
CA SER A 46 2.73 -5.93 14.59
C SER A 46 4.12 -5.95 15.21
N ARG A 47 5.10 -6.56 14.55
CA ARG A 47 6.47 -6.60 15.03
C ARG A 47 7.12 -5.22 15.08
N MET A 48 6.70 -4.33 14.20
CA MET A 48 7.20 -2.95 14.16
C MET A 48 6.49 -2.04 15.15
N ASN A 49 5.44 -2.51 15.82
CA ASN A 49 4.55 -1.68 16.62
C ASN A 49 4.01 -0.52 15.80
N GLY A 50 3.67 -0.79 14.54
CA GLY A 50 3.22 0.23 13.61
C GLY A 50 1.72 0.47 13.68
N LYS A 51 1.33 1.69 13.37
CA LYS A 51 -0.06 2.13 13.28
C LYS A 51 -0.36 2.50 11.84
N PRO A 52 -0.90 1.58 11.00
CA PRO A 52 -1.14 1.91 9.60
C PRO A 52 -2.09 3.08 9.44
N VAL A 53 -1.72 4.03 8.60
CA VAL A 53 -2.54 5.22 8.32
C VAL A 53 -2.87 5.39 6.85
N ALA A 54 -2.15 4.73 5.95
CA ALA A 54 -2.40 4.85 4.52
C ALA A 54 -1.74 3.72 3.75
N ILE A 55 -2.29 3.42 2.57
CA ILE A 55 -1.68 2.54 1.58
C ILE A 55 -1.30 3.41 0.38
N LEU A 56 -0.09 3.23 -0.14
CA LEU A 56 0.37 3.88 -1.37
C LEU A 56 0.63 2.81 -2.42
N LEU A 57 -0.04 2.93 -3.56
CA LEU A 57 0.19 2.04 -4.69
C LEU A 57 1.05 2.75 -5.72
N THR A 58 2.22 2.20 -6.03
CA THR A 58 3.11 2.77 -7.04
C THR A 58 2.72 2.35 -8.45
N HIS A 59 2.14 1.14 -8.57
CA HIS A 59 1.68 0.59 -9.85
C HIS A 59 0.34 -0.09 -9.66
N GLY A 60 -0.43 -0.17 -10.75
CA GLY A 60 -1.70 -0.89 -10.76
C GLY A 60 -1.59 -2.35 -11.20
N HIS A 61 -0.39 -2.85 -11.45
CA HIS A 61 -0.16 -4.22 -11.89
C HIS A 61 -0.44 -5.24 -10.79
N PHE A 62 -0.78 -6.47 -11.18
CA PHE A 62 -1.22 -7.49 -10.23
C PHE A 62 -0.24 -7.71 -9.06
N ASP A 63 1.04 -7.66 -9.35
CA ASP A 63 2.06 -7.97 -8.36
C ASP A 63 2.25 -6.88 -7.31
N HIS A 64 1.53 -5.77 -7.41
CA HIS A 64 1.60 -4.68 -6.43
C HIS A 64 0.31 -4.49 -5.64
N ILE A 65 -0.79 -5.13 -6.01
CA ILE A 65 -2.11 -4.74 -5.50
C ILE A 65 -2.94 -5.89 -4.87
N LEU A 66 -2.48 -7.13 -4.92
CA LEU A 66 -3.33 -8.27 -4.57
C LEU A 66 -3.86 -8.24 -3.14
N ALA A 67 -3.13 -7.68 -2.19
CA ALA A 67 -3.58 -7.59 -0.81
C ALA A 67 -4.14 -6.21 -0.43
N ALA A 68 -4.20 -5.26 -1.37
CA ALA A 68 -4.56 -3.88 -1.05
C ALA A 68 -5.94 -3.76 -0.39
N GLN A 69 -6.95 -4.42 -0.95
CA GLN A 69 -8.31 -4.32 -0.42
C GLN A 69 -8.42 -4.95 0.97
N ALA A 70 -7.79 -6.10 1.17
CA ALA A 70 -7.83 -6.77 2.47
C ALA A 70 -7.15 -5.93 3.55
N VAL A 71 -6.01 -5.32 3.22
CA VAL A 71 -5.28 -4.48 4.17
C VAL A 71 -6.06 -3.20 4.47
N LYS A 72 -6.68 -2.60 3.43
CA LYS A 72 -7.53 -1.42 3.63
C LYS A 72 -8.67 -1.72 4.60
N GLU A 73 -9.34 -2.85 4.42
CA GLU A 73 -10.48 -3.22 5.27
C GLU A 73 -10.03 -3.56 6.69
N LYS A 74 -8.91 -4.24 6.82
CA LYS A 74 -8.38 -4.63 8.14
C LYS A 74 -8.07 -3.42 9.00
N TYR A 75 -7.45 -2.39 8.43
CA TYR A 75 -7.00 -1.22 9.18
C TYR A 75 -7.88 0.01 8.99
N ASN A 76 -8.87 -0.07 8.10
CA ASN A 76 -9.77 1.05 7.80
C ASN A 76 -8.99 2.31 7.42
N ILE A 77 -8.14 2.18 6.40
CA ILE A 77 -7.24 3.23 5.95
C ILE A 77 -7.43 3.53 4.46
N PRO A 78 -7.09 4.76 4.01
CA PRO A 78 -7.27 5.11 2.60
C PRO A 78 -6.17 4.55 1.72
N ILE A 79 -6.50 4.38 0.43
CA ILE A 79 -5.56 3.99 -0.61
C ILE A 79 -5.25 5.22 -1.46
N TYR A 80 -3.96 5.51 -1.60
CA TYR A 80 -3.44 6.58 -2.45
C TYR A 80 -2.79 5.95 -3.68
N ALA A 81 -3.06 6.51 -4.85
CA ALA A 81 -2.43 6.05 -6.10
C ALA A 81 -2.34 7.21 -7.07
N CYS A 82 -1.39 7.13 -8.02
CA CYS A 82 -1.30 8.12 -9.08
C CYS A 82 -2.51 8.01 -10.00
N ARG A 83 -3.04 9.16 -10.44
CA ARG A 83 -4.19 9.18 -11.33
C ARG A 83 -3.95 8.40 -12.62
N GLN A 84 -2.71 8.39 -13.08
CA GLN A 84 -2.31 7.66 -14.29
C GLN A 84 -2.54 6.16 -14.19
N GLU A 85 -2.64 5.61 -12.97
CA GLU A 85 -2.85 4.19 -12.74
C GLU A 85 -4.33 3.82 -12.57
N GLU A 86 -5.23 4.78 -12.67
CA GLU A 86 -6.66 4.57 -12.37
C GLU A 86 -7.27 3.45 -13.20
N GLU A 87 -7.06 3.46 -14.51
CA GLU A 87 -7.66 2.46 -15.40
C GLU A 87 -7.10 1.07 -15.11
N MET A 88 -5.79 0.96 -14.94
CA MET A 88 -5.16 -0.32 -14.64
C MET A 88 -5.65 -0.89 -13.31
N LEU A 89 -5.77 -0.05 -12.30
CA LEU A 89 -6.25 -0.50 -11.00
C LEU A 89 -7.68 -1.02 -11.06
N ARG A 90 -8.51 -0.43 -11.91
CA ARG A 90 -9.92 -0.76 -11.99
C ARG A 90 -10.22 -2.00 -12.84
N GLU A 91 -9.38 -2.29 -13.83
CA GLU A 91 -9.65 -3.33 -14.82
C GLU A 91 -8.80 -4.57 -14.61
N PRO A 92 -9.39 -5.69 -14.12
CA PRO A 92 -8.62 -6.92 -13.89
C PRO A 92 -7.88 -7.47 -15.11
N SER A 93 -8.42 -7.25 -16.31
CA SER A 93 -7.77 -7.70 -17.53
C SER A 93 -6.51 -6.88 -17.85
N ILE A 94 -6.50 -5.59 -17.48
CA ILE A 94 -5.38 -4.71 -17.73
C ILE A 94 -4.31 -4.89 -16.65
N ASN A 95 -4.72 -5.00 -15.38
CA ASN A 95 -3.76 -5.18 -14.29
C ASN A 95 -3.28 -6.61 -14.14
N MET A 96 -3.86 -7.53 -14.93
CA MET A 96 -3.47 -8.93 -15.03
C MET A 96 -3.84 -9.80 -13.82
N THR A 97 -4.64 -9.30 -12.89
CA THR A 97 -5.06 -10.12 -11.74
C THR A 97 -5.93 -11.29 -12.18
N VAL A 98 -6.65 -11.15 -13.29
CA VAL A 98 -7.51 -12.20 -13.82
C VAL A 98 -6.72 -13.47 -14.17
N HIS A 99 -5.42 -13.36 -14.44
CA HIS A 99 -4.58 -14.51 -14.77
C HIS A 99 -4.03 -15.24 -13.53
N TYR A 100 -4.26 -14.68 -12.33
CA TYR A 100 -3.69 -15.20 -11.08
C TYR A 100 -4.75 -15.49 -10.03
N GLY A 101 -5.99 -15.80 -10.47
CA GLY A 101 -7.10 -16.11 -9.60
C GLY A 101 -8.28 -15.21 -9.90
N GLN A 102 -9.01 -14.79 -8.87
CA GLN A 102 -10.11 -13.84 -9.07
C GLN A 102 -9.53 -12.48 -9.45
N GLY A 103 -10.17 -11.83 -10.41
CA GLY A 103 -9.77 -10.49 -10.81
C GLY A 103 -9.88 -9.51 -9.63
N CYS A 104 -8.98 -8.53 -9.61
CA CYS A 104 -8.95 -7.50 -8.58
C CYS A 104 -9.19 -6.13 -9.20
N SER A 105 -10.16 -5.41 -8.66
CA SER A 105 -10.46 -4.05 -9.06
C SER A 105 -10.29 -3.14 -7.86
N ILE A 106 -9.44 -2.11 -7.99
CA ILE A 106 -9.14 -1.19 -6.91
C ILE A 106 -9.58 0.21 -7.31
N VAL A 107 -10.34 0.85 -6.42
CA VAL A 107 -10.70 2.26 -6.57
C VAL A 107 -9.99 3.02 -5.44
N PRO A 108 -8.93 3.78 -5.76
CA PRO A 108 -8.23 4.54 -4.74
C PRO A 108 -9.12 5.60 -4.10
N ASP A 109 -8.87 5.89 -2.83
CA ASP A 109 -9.58 6.94 -2.12
C ASP A 109 -9.05 8.33 -2.50
N VAL A 110 -7.76 8.39 -2.82
CA VAL A 110 -7.10 9.65 -3.18
C VAL A 110 -6.24 9.41 -4.42
N PHE A 111 -6.42 10.23 -5.46
CA PHE A 111 -5.57 10.21 -6.63
C PHE A 111 -4.49 11.28 -6.50
N LEU A 112 -3.25 10.88 -6.77
CA LEU A 112 -2.09 11.78 -6.71
C LEU A 112 -1.74 12.23 -8.12
N GLU A 113 -1.47 13.52 -8.25
CA GLU A 113 -0.92 14.08 -9.48
C GLU A 113 0.60 14.17 -9.33
N ASP A 114 1.27 14.47 -10.43
CA ASP A 114 2.71 14.62 -10.43
C ASP A 114 3.13 15.69 -9.41
N LEU A 115 4.16 15.39 -8.62
CA LEU A 115 4.71 16.27 -7.60
C LEU A 115 3.81 16.50 -6.39
N ASP A 116 2.72 15.77 -6.26
CA ASP A 116 1.88 15.87 -5.06
C ASP A 116 2.63 15.36 -3.83
N VAL A 117 2.30 15.96 -2.70
CA VAL A 117 2.82 15.53 -1.40
C VAL A 117 1.74 14.75 -0.67
N ILE A 118 2.08 13.55 -0.22
CA ILE A 118 1.16 12.72 0.57
C ILE A 118 1.14 13.22 1.99
N ARG A 119 -0.06 13.52 2.49
CA ARG A 119 -0.26 14.01 3.86
C ARG A 119 -1.30 13.13 4.55
N PRO A 120 -0.85 12.02 5.18
CA PRO A 120 -1.75 11.16 5.93
C PRO A 120 -2.35 11.91 7.12
N VAL A 121 -3.28 11.26 7.81
CA VAL A 121 -4.07 11.85 8.89
C VAL A 121 -3.24 12.69 9.86
N SER A 122 -2.04 12.26 10.18
CA SER A 122 -1.20 12.91 11.16
C SER A 122 -0.04 13.67 10.54
N TYR A 123 -0.18 14.10 9.31
CA TYR A 123 0.92 14.77 8.62
C TYR A 123 1.48 15.97 9.42
N THR A 124 0.67 16.58 10.26
CA THR A 124 1.11 17.69 11.09
C THR A 124 2.28 17.33 11.99
N HIS A 125 2.40 16.05 12.32
CA HIS A 125 3.51 15.55 13.14
C HIS A 125 4.74 15.20 12.31
N LEU A 126 4.63 15.22 10.98
CA LEU A 126 5.70 14.83 10.07
C LEU A 126 6.48 16.02 9.53
N ARG A 127 6.05 17.21 9.83
CA ARG A 127 6.69 18.42 9.35
C ARG A 127 8.01 18.70 10.06
#